data_c49f52b78e1ff7e8a3d5aa64988b6956
#
_entry.id   c49f52b78e1ff7e8a3d5aa64988b6956
#
_cell.length_a   1.000
_cell.length_b   1.000
_cell.length_c   1.000
_cell.angle_alpha   90.00
_cell.angle_beta   90.00
_cell.angle_gamma   90.00
#
_symmetry.space_group_name_H-M   'P 1'
#
loop_
_entity.id
_entity.type
_entity.pdbx_description
1 polymer ?
#
loop_
_entity_poly.entity_id
_entity_poly.type
_entity_poly.pdbx_seq_one_letter_code
_entity_poly.pdbx_strand_id
1 'polypeptide(L)'
;MAGRRGRVPGREIVPGFRKQGRAIWTLNATPRKDVYGDTLLRTDEGEWRRWDPSRSKLGAALVLTANHVSDLLPLPGTQVLYLGAGHGTTISHLHDILCGEDNNRRGRIVAVDLAPRCLRDLNHLAHSRPGLVPLLADARKHAIVGAIQPQRVDWLFQDVAQASQVDIFISACKRFLNKGGSGLFSLKAASERWDEDGERAMFEKVADILLNSGMEIVEQIDLAGYEDNHMLFHCRNI
;
A
#
# COMPACT_ATOMS: atom_id res chain seq x y z
N MET A 1 34.56 0.55 17.55
CA MET A 1 33.53 0.82 18.58
C MET A 1 32.25 0.12 18.14
N ALA A 2 31.81 -0.93 18.82
CA ALA A 2 30.54 -1.60 18.55
C ALA A 2 29.41 -0.63 18.96
N GLY A 3 28.72 -0.05 18.00
CA GLY A 3 27.57 0.80 18.26
C GLY A 3 26.52 0.02 19.09
N ARG A 4 25.97 0.66 20.11
CA ARG A 4 24.90 0.10 20.94
C ARG A 4 23.79 -0.39 20.02
N ARG A 5 23.57 -1.70 19.94
CA ARG A 5 22.44 -2.29 19.24
C ARG A 5 21.19 -1.92 20.03
N GLY A 6 20.31 -1.13 19.43
CA GLY A 6 19.06 -0.73 20.04
C GLY A 6 18.01 -1.85 19.94
N ARG A 7 16.97 -1.78 20.77
CA ARG A 7 15.76 -2.58 20.57
C ARG A 7 14.78 -1.76 19.73
N VAL A 8 14.18 -2.35 18.67
CA VAL A 8 13.10 -1.69 17.92
C VAL A 8 11.93 -1.46 18.86
N PRO A 9 11.42 -0.23 18.94
CA PRO A 9 10.25 0.06 19.75
C PRO A 9 9.01 -0.67 19.22
N GLY A 10 8.12 -1.09 20.14
CA GLY A 10 6.80 -1.56 19.81
C GLY A 10 6.64 -3.07 19.72
N ARG A 11 5.37 -3.45 19.50
CA ARG A 11 4.95 -4.84 19.33
C ARG A 11 5.04 -5.22 17.86
N GLU A 12 5.46 -6.43 17.56
CA GLU A 12 5.31 -7.02 16.24
C GLU A 12 3.84 -7.34 15.98
N ILE A 13 3.32 -6.82 14.86
CA ILE A 13 1.92 -6.97 14.45
C ILE A 13 1.80 -8.12 13.46
N VAL A 14 2.68 -8.11 12.45
CA VAL A 14 2.91 -9.22 11.52
C VAL A 14 4.41 -9.42 11.38
N PRO A 15 4.90 -10.59 10.93
CA PRO A 15 6.33 -10.83 10.75
C PRO A 15 7.03 -9.74 9.93
N GLY A 16 7.99 -9.05 10.55
CA GLY A 16 8.73 -7.96 9.93
C GLY A 16 8.03 -6.59 9.94
N PHE A 17 6.94 -6.42 10.69
CA PHE A 17 6.31 -5.13 10.91
C PHE A 17 6.01 -4.88 12.39
N ARG A 18 6.44 -3.73 12.92
CA ARG A 18 6.24 -3.31 14.32
C ARG A 18 5.58 -1.94 14.41
N LYS A 19 4.75 -1.76 15.44
CA LYS A 19 4.08 -0.49 15.75
C LYS A 19 4.19 -0.16 17.24
N GLN A 20 4.45 1.14 17.52
CA GLN A 20 4.33 1.73 18.87
C GLN A 20 3.77 3.15 18.72
N GLY A 21 2.54 3.36 19.16
CA GLY A 21 1.84 4.63 18.94
C GLY A 21 1.84 4.99 17.45
N ARG A 22 2.40 6.15 17.11
CA ARG A 22 2.54 6.62 15.71
C ARG A 22 3.81 6.12 15.02
N ALA A 23 4.66 5.37 15.71
CA ALA A 23 5.89 4.84 15.14
C ALA A 23 5.65 3.47 14.50
N ILE A 24 5.90 3.34 13.21
CA ILE A 24 5.82 2.11 12.46
C ILE A 24 7.16 1.78 11.80
N TRP A 25 7.51 0.50 11.76
CA TRP A 25 8.81 0.00 11.33
C TRP A 25 8.67 -1.27 10.52
N THR A 26 9.52 -1.42 9.49
CA THR A 26 9.65 -2.67 8.73
C THR A 26 11.05 -3.25 8.85
N LEU A 27 11.18 -4.55 8.90
CA LEU A 27 12.46 -5.25 8.89
C LEU A 27 13.08 -5.11 7.48
N ASN A 28 14.19 -4.40 7.37
CA ASN A 28 14.79 -4.03 6.09
C ASN A 28 15.21 -5.25 5.26
N ALA A 29 14.54 -5.48 4.15
CA ALA A 29 14.88 -6.56 3.22
C ALA A 29 16.18 -6.31 2.44
N THR A 30 16.75 -5.10 2.51
CA THR A 30 18.02 -4.73 1.89
C THR A 30 18.94 -4.04 2.89
N PRO A 31 19.56 -4.78 3.84
CA PRO A 31 20.36 -4.19 4.90
C PRO A 31 21.43 -3.21 4.41
N ARG A 32 21.64 -2.13 5.14
CA ARG A 32 22.53 -1.00 4.83
C ARG A 32 22.09 -0.09 3.68
N LYS A 33 20.90 -0.33 3.12
CA LYS A 33 20.29 0.55 2.12
C LYS A 33 18.99 1.10 2.68
N ASP A 34 18.88 2.40 2.70
CA ASP A 34 17.62 3.10 2.89
C ASP A 34 16.92 3.30 1.54
N VAL A 35 15.67 3.66 1.59
CA VAL A 35 14.90 4.10 0.43
C VAL A 35 14.38 5.50 0.74
N TYR A 36 14.91 6.50 0.03
CA TYR A 36 14.52 7.90 0.20
C TYR A 36 14.80 8.52 1.59
N GLY A 37 15.90 8.12 2.24
CA GLY A 37 16.36 8.73 3.49
C GLY A 37 15.64 8.23 4.74
N ASP A 38 15.17 6.99 4.75
CA ASP A 38 14.55 6.38 5.93
C ASP A 38 15.53 6.27 7.09
N THR A 39 15.02 6.45 8.31
CA THR A 39 15.80 6.17 9.50
C THR A 39 16.03 4.66 9.66
N LEU A 40 17.29 4.25 9.76
CA LEU A 40 17.68 2.86 9.98
C LEU A 40 18.05 2.62 11.44
N LEU A 41 17.58 1.51 11.99
CA LEU A 41 17.88 1.08 13.37
C LEU A 41 18.37 -0.38 13.35
N ARG A 42 19.62 -0.59 13.77
CA ARG A 42 20.20 -1.95 13.88
C ARG A 42 19.90 -2.57 15.22
N THR A 43 19.46 -3.81 15.20
CA THR A 43 19.16 -4.64 16.37
C THR A 43 19.77 -6.01 16.21
N ASP A 44 19.60 -6.87 17.23
CA ASP A 44 20.01 -8.29 17.15
C ASP A 44 19.11 -9.10 16.22
N GLU A 45 17.89 -8.61 15.94
CA GLU A 45 16.93 -9.24 15.01
C GLU A 45 17.17 -8.84 13.55
N GLY A 46 18.01 -7.83 13.29
CA GLY A 46 18.28 -7.28 11.96
C GLY A 46 18.24 -5.75 11.94
N GLU A 47 18.18 -5.19 10.75
CA GLU A 47 18.08 -3.75 10.54
C GLU A 47 16.62 -3.37 10.21
N TRP A 48 16.07 -2.42 10.95
CA TRP A 48 14.70 -1.94 10.78
C TRP A 48 14.70 -0.57 10.13
N ARG A 49 13.71 -0.33 9.26
CA ARG A 49 13.47 0.96 8.60
C ARG A 49 12.23 1.63 9.19
N ARG A 50 12.37 2.91 9.50
CA ARG A 50 11.23 3.74 9.91
C ARG A 50 10.33 3.99 8.70
N TRP A 51 9.07 3.58 8.79
CA TRP A 51 8.08 3.96 7.79
C TRP A 51 7.46 5.30 8.19
N ASP A 52 7.71 6.34 7.39
CA ASP A 52 7.18 7.67 7.64
C ASP A 52 5.74 7.78 7.12
N PRO A 53 4.73 7.94 8.01
CA PRO A 53 3.34 8.06 7.60
C PRO A 53 3.04 9.31 6.77
N SER A 54 3.83 10.38 6.90
CA SER A 54 3.65 11.61 6.11
C SER A 54 4.04 11.45 4.64
N ARG A 55 4.66 10.33 4.27
CA ARG A 55 5.11 10.02 2.91
C ARG A 55 4.40 8.80 2.31
N SER A 56 3.34 8.33 2.95
CA SER A 56 2.64 7.11 2.55
C SER A 56 1.22 7.10 3.10
N LYS A 57 0.24 7.16 2.22
CA LYS A 57 -1.18 7.09 2.60
C LYS A 57 -1.52 5.78 3.32
N LEU A 58 -0.94 4.65 2.87
CA LEU A 58 -1.05 3.39 3.62
C LEU A 58 -0.37 3.50 4.99
N GLY A 59 0.82 4.10 5.08
CA GLY A 59 1.50 4.34 6.34
C GLY A 59 0.67 5.21 7.31
N ALA A 60 0.02 6.25 6.79
CA ALA A 60 -0.92 7.08 7.55
C ALA A 60 -2.11 6.26 8.06
N ALA A 61 -2.71 5.45 7.19
CA ALA A 61 -3.83 4.58 7.56
C ALA A 61 -3.44 3.56 8.64
N LEU A 62 -2.25 2.95 8.56
CA LEU A 62 -1.72 2.04 9.59
C LEU A 62 -1.56 2.71 10.96
N VAL A 63 -1.38 4.03 10.99
CA VAL A 63 -1.30 4.80 12.24
C VAL A 63 -2.68 5.17 12.75
N LEU A 64 -3.61 5.53 11.86
CA LEU A 64 -4.91 6.13 12.16
C LEU A 64 -6.06 5.13 12.34
N THR A 65 -5.94 3.91 11.79
CA THR A 65 -6.98 2.90 11.88
C THR A 65 -7.47 2.67 13.30
N ALA A 66 -8.77 2.58 13.46
CA ALA A 66 -9.45 2.21 14.70
C ALA A 66 -9.56 0.69 14.87
N ASN A 67 -9.44 -0.06 13.76
CA ASN A 67 -9.47 -1.52 13.72
C ASN A 67 -8.08 -2.14 13.94
N HIS A 68 -7.93 -3.43 13.70
CA HIS A 68 -6.64 -4.09 13.79
C HIS A 68 -5.73 -3.68 12.62
N VAL A 69 -4.53 -3.21 12.95
CA VAL A 69 -3.54 -2.77 11.95
C VAL A 69 -3.18 -3.89 10.95
N SER A 70 -3.22 -5.14 11.42
CA SER A 70 -3.00 -6.33 10.57
C SER A 70 -3.98 -6.42 9.41
N ASP A 71 -5.20 -5.89 9.55
CA ASP A 71 -6.25 -6.02 8.54
C ASP A 71 -5.98 -5.16 7.29
N LEU A 72 -5.15 -4.12 7.45
CA LEU A 72 -4.70 -3.27 6.36
C LEU A 72 -3.43 -3.80 5.66
N LEU A 73 -2.77 -4.81 6.23
CA LEU A 73 -1.51 -5.34 5.71
C LEU A 73 -1.73 -6.66 4.94
N PRO A 74 -1.00 -6.87 3.83
CA PRO A 74 -1.00 -8.16 3.18
C PRO A 74 -0.23 -9.20 4.00
N LEU A 75 -0.61 -10.47 3.87
CA LEU A 75 0.10 -11.56 4.51
C LEU A 75 1.49 -11.79 3.88
N PRO A 76 2.54 -12.02 4.67
CA PRO A 76 3.86 -12.39 4.15
C PRO A 76 3.79 -13.57 3.18
N GLY A 77 4.55 -13.51 2.09
CA GLY A 77 4.62 -14.57 1.08
C GLY A 77 3.47 -14.59 0.07
N THR A 78 2.53 -13.64 0.15
CA THR A 78 1.42 -13.56 -0.81
C THR A 78 1.78 -12.71 -2.04
N GLN A 79 0.90 -12.78 -3.05
CA GLN A 79 0.96 -11.91 -4.21
C GLN A 79 -0.02 -10.75 -4.04
N VAL A 80 0.44 -9.54 -4.37
CA VAL A 80 -0.36 -8.32 -4.26
C VAL A 80 -0.32 -7.48 -5.52
N LEU A 81 -1.38 -6.72 -5.75
CA LEU A 81 -1.46 -5.75 -6.83
C LEU A 81 -1.53 -4.33 -6.23
N TYR A 82 -0.63 -3.47 -6.68
CA TYR A 82 -0.59 -2.06 -6.29
C TYR A 82 -0.75 -1.17 -7.52
N LEU A 83 -1.81 -0.39 -7.56
CA LEU A 83 -2.15 0.55 -8.63
C LEU A 83 -1.83 1.99 -8.18
N GLY A 84 -0.98 2.69 -8.94
CA GLY A 84 -0.47 4.00 -8.56
C GLY A 84 0.73 3.90 -7.62
N ALA A 85 1.73 3.12 -7.99
CA ALA A 85 2.88 2.78 -7.14
C ALA A 85 3.82 3.96 -6.84
N GLY A 86 3.74 5.03 -7.64
CA GLY A 86 4.58 6.20 -7.51
C GLY A 86 6.08 5.86 -7.59
N HIS A 87 6.88 6.56 -6.81
CA HIS A 87 8.33 6.33 -6.77
C HIS A 87 8.75 5.14 -5.89
N GLY A 88 7.80 4.40 -5.27
CA GLY A 88 8.07 3.16 -4.55
C GLY A 88 8.33 3.29 -3.05
N THR A 89 8.05 4.43 -2.41
CA THR A 89 8.20 4.59 -0.96
C THR A 89 7.38 3.54 -0.20
N THR A 90 6.06 3.51 -0.42
CA THR A 90 5.14 2.51 0.17
C THR A 90 5.50 1.08 -0.26
N ILE A 91 5.81 0.90 -1.56
CA ILE A 91 6.19 -0.38 -2.15
C ILE A 91 7.40 -0.99 -1.45
N SER A 92 8.39 -0.20 -1.10
CA SER A 92 9.60 -0.69 -0.44
C SER A 92 9.34 -1.28 0.95
N HIS A 93 8.42 -0.67 1.71
CA HIS A 93 8.00 -1.18 3.02
C HIS A 93 7.10 -2.41 2.89
N LEU A 94 6.18 -2.41 1.91
CA LEU A 94 5.40 -3.61 1.59
C LEU A 94 6.30 -4.78 1.18
N HIS A 95 7.35 -4.50 0.40
CA HIS A 95 8.34 -5.54 0.02
C HIS A 95 9.06 -6.11 1.23
N ASP A 96 9.45 -5.28 2.20
CA ASP A 96 10.06 -5.76 3.45
C ASP A 96 9.16 -6.77 4.18
N ILE A 97 7.84 -6.52 4.19
CA ILE A 97 6.85 -7.40 4.85
C ILE A 97 6.58 -8.65 4.02
N LEU A 98 6.31 -8.48 2.72
CA LEU A 98 5.86 -9.55 1.84
C LEU A 98 6.97 -10.52 1.44
N CYS A 99 8.11 -9.96 1.04
CA CYS A 99 9.19 -10.70 0.41
C CYS A 99 10.30 -11.05 1.40
N GLY A 100 10.64 -10.12 2.32
CA GLY A 100 11.82 -10.27 3.18
C GLY A 100 13.12 -10.21 2.40
N GLU A 101 14.24 -10.47 3.06
CA GLU A 101 15.58 -10.48 2.48
C GLU A 101 15.67 -11.57 1.40
N ASP A 102 16.21 -11.20 0.22
CA ASP A 102 16.34 -12.09 -0.95
C ASP A 102 15.04 -12.82 -1.34
N ASN A 103 13.91 -12.24 -1.01
CA ASN A 103 12.58 -12.84 -1.22
C ASN A 103 12.44 -14.24 -0.57
N ASN A 104 12.99 -14.41 0.62
CA ASN A 104 12.93 -15.66 1.36
C ASN A 104 11.50 -16.09 1.74
N ARG A 105 10.55 -15.14 1.72
CA ARG A 105 9.12 -15.38 1.96
C ARG A 105 8.35 -15.72 0.68
N ARG A 106 8.97 -15.63 -0.49
CA ARG A 106 8.34 -15.88 -1.80
C ARG A 106 7.16 -14.98 -2.12
N GLY A 107 7.18 -13.73 -1.61
CA GLY A 107 6.17 -12.72 -1.92
C GLY A 107 6.32 -12.16 -3.34
N ARG A 108 5.26 -11.55 -3.85
CA ARG A 108 5.28 -10.88 -5.16
C ARG A 108 4.43 -9.63 -5.14
N ILE A 109 4.99 -8.51 -5.64
CA ILE A 109 4.30 -7.23 -5.77
C ILE A 109 4.30 -6.84 -7.24
N VAL A 110 3.12 -6.75 -7.87
CA VAL A 110 2.98 -6.07 -9.15
C VAL A 110 2.67 -4.61 -8.88
N ALA A 111 3.63 -3.74 -9.19
CA ALA A 111 3.59 -2.30 -8.92
C ALA A 111 3.33 -1.54 -10.22
N VAL A 112 2.09 -1.08 -10.41
CA VAL A 112 1.63 -0.43 -11.64
C VAL A 112 1.68 1.07 -11.47
N ASP A 113 2.30 1.78 -12.43
CA ASP A 113 2.23 3.23 -12.51
C ASP A 113 2.16 3.68 -13.97
N LEU A 114 1.51 4.83 -14.19
CA LEU A 114 1.36 5.42 -15.53
C LEU A 114 2.57 6.29 -15.92
N ALA A 115 3.31 6.81 -14.94
CA ALA A 115 4.38 7.78 -15.17
C ALA A 115 5.72 7.10 -15.45
N PRO A 116 6.39 7.37 -16.60
CA PRO A 116 7.69 6.77 -16.91
C PRO A 116 8.78 7.08 -15.87
N ARG A 117 8.73 8.25 -15.22
CA ARG A 117 9.66 8.61 -14.13
C ARG A 117 9.50 7.70 -12.92
N CYS A 118 8.26 7.36 -12.57
CA CYS A 118 7.97 6.44 -11.47
C CYS A 118 8.48 5.02 -11.81
N LEU A 119 8.23 4.55 -13.04
CA LEU A 119 8.74 3.27 -13.51
C LEU A 119 10.27 3.18 -13.42
N ARG A 120 10.98 4.25 -13.79
CA ARG A 120 12.46 4.28 -13.67
C ARG A 120 12.90 4.02 -12.22
N ASP A 121 12.27 4.69 -11.27
CA ASP A 121 12.63 4.58 -9.85
C ASP A 121 12.19 3.21 -9.28
N LEU A 122 11.03 2.70 -9.69
CA LEU A 122 10.59 1.34 -9.35
C LEU A 122 11.51 0.26 -9.93
N ASN A 123 12.00 0.42 -11.16
CA ASN A 123 12.99 -0.50 -11.74
C ASN A 123 14.30 -0.47 -10.96
N HIS A 124 14.78 0.72 -10.58
CA HIS A 124 15.97 0.83 -9.74
C HIS A 124 15.78 0.10 -8.40
N LEU A 125 14.62 0.28 -7.77
CA LEU A 125 14.26 -0.40 -6.54
C LEU A 125 14.22 -1.93 -6.71
N ALA A 126 13.66 -2.42 -7.82
CA ALA A 126 13.51 -3.84 -8.12
C ALA A 126 14.84 -4.58 -8.30
N HIS A 127 15.92 -3.89 -8.71
CA HIS A 127 17.25 -4.51 -8.84
C HIS A 127 17.77 -5.13 -7.54
N SER A 128 17.36 -4.60 -6.39
CA SER A 128 17.80 -5.12 -5.08
C SER A 128 16.64 -5.74 -4.28
N ARG A 129 15.45 -5.88 -4.89
CA ARG A 129 14.22 -6.35 -4.23
C ARG A 129 13.52 -7.42 -5.06
N PRO A 130 14.03 -8.68 -5.04
CA PRO A 130 13.41 -9.79 -5.76
C PRO A 130 11.94 -9.97 -5.34
N GLY A 131 11.05 -10.21 -6.33
CA GLY A 131 9.60 -10.28 -6.11
C GLY A 131 8.87 -8.97 -6.40
N LEU A 132 9.57 -7.84 -6.52
CA LEU A 132 8.99 -6.59 -7.03
C LEU A 132 8.99 -6.60 -8.57
N VAL A 133 7.80 -6.39 -9.15
CA VAL A 133 7.56 -6.38 -10.60
C VAL A 133 6.98 -5.03 -11.00
N PRO A 134 7.81 -4.06 -11.41
CA PRO A 134 7.34 -2.79 -11.95
C PRO A 134 6.63 -2.95 -13.29
N LEU A 135 5.53 -2.22 -13.48
CA LEU A 135 4.77 -2.22 -14.72
C LEU A 135 4.35 -0.80 -15.12
N LEU A 136 4.80 -0.33 -16.29
CA LEU A 136 4.29 0.89 -16.90
C LEU A 136 2.94 0.59 -17.58
N ALA A 137 1.87 0.98 -16.93
CA ALA A 137 0.53 0.81 -17.49
C ALA A 137 -0.47 1.79 -16.87
N ASP A 138 -1.51 2.07 -17.63
CA ASP A 138 -2.73 2.68 -17.10
C ASP A 138 -3.51 1.61 -16.31
N ALA A 139 -3.88 1.90 -15.07
CA ALA A 139 -4.63 0.99 -14.21
C ALA A 139 -5.96 0.52 -14.84
N ARG A 140 -6.54 1.31 -15.76
CA ARG A 140 -7.74 0.96 -16.54
C ARG A 140 -7.49 -0.10 -17.63
N LYS A 141 -6.25 -0.35 -18.00
CA LYS A 141 -5.87 -1.29 -19.07
C LYS A 141 -5.68 -2.70 -18.51
N HIS A 142 -6.78 -3.31 -18.07
CA HIS A 142 -6.77 -4.62 -17.39
C HIS A 142 -6.13 -5.75 -18.23
N ALA A 143 -6.15 -5.66 -19.56
CA ALA A 143 -5.47 -6.64 -20.42
C ALA A 143 -3.94 -6.59 -20.22
N ILE A 144 -3.36 -5.39 -20.08
CA ILE A 144 -1.92 -5.20 -19.87
C ILE A 144 -1.56 -5.64 -18.44
N VAL A 145 -2.31 -5.18 -17.44
CA VAL A 145 -2.09 -5.58 -16.05
C VAL A 145 -2.25 -7.09 -15.89
N GLY A 146 -3.30 -7.68 -16.49
CA GLY A 146 -3.59 -9.10 -16.43
C GLY A 146 -2.57 -9.99 -17.14
N ALA A 147 -1.84 -9.48 -18.13
CA ALA A 147 -0.73 -10.21 -18.75
C ALA A 147 0.42 -10.46 -17.76
N ILE A 148 0.62 -9.55 -16.80
CA ILE A 148 1.66 -9.65 -15.76
C ILE A 148 1.10 -10.25 -14.47
N GLN A 149 -0.17 -9.95 -14.14
CA GLN A 149 -0.90 -10.50 -13.00
C GLN A 149 -2.13 -11.28 -13.48
N PRO A 150 -1.94 -12.52 -14.01
CA PRO A 150 -3.05 -13.31 -14.56
C PRO A 150 -3.98 -13.86 -13.47
N GLN A 151 -3.43 -14.14 -12.30
CA GLN A 151 -4.16 -14.68 -11.15
C GLN A 151 -4.77 -13.57 -10.31
N ARG A 152 -5.85 -13.89 -9.60
CA ARG A 152 -6.40 -12.99 -8.60
C ARG A 152 -5.50 -12.93 -7.36
N VAL A 153 -5.58 -11.83 -6.63
CA VAL A 153 -4.84 -11.58 -5.39
C VAL A 153 -5.78 -11.46 -4.20
N ASP A 154 -5.28 -11.65 -2.99
CA ASP A 154 -6.06 -11.47 -1.77
C ASP A 154 -5.94 -10.04 -1.21
N TRP A 155 -5.03 -9.24 -1.77
CA TRP A 155 -4.81 -7.87 -1.36
C TRP A 155 -4.49 -6.96 -2.57
N LEU A 156 -5.25 -5.87 -2.67
CA LEU A 156 -5.10 -4.86 -3.71
C LEU A 156 -5.10 -3.48 -3.07
N PHE A 157 -4.16 -2.62 -3.46
CA PHE A 157 -4.17 -1.22 -3.07
C PHE A 157 -4.18 -0.31 -4.28
N GLN A 158 -5.02 0.73 -4.22
CA GLN A 158 -5.08 1.77 -5.24
C GLN A 158 -4.80 3.14 -4.64
N ASP A 159 -3.82 3.84 -5.22
CA ASP A 159 -3.46 5.24 -4.93
C ASP A 159 -3.14 5.98 -6.25
N VAL A 160 -4.11 6.00 -7.16
CA VAL A 160 -3.97 6.68 -8.46
C VAL A 160 -4.44 8.14 -8.37
N ALA A 161 -3.79 9.04 -9.12
CA ALA A 161 -4.17 10.45 -9.22
C ALA A 161 -5.05 10.76 -10.46
N GLN A 162 -5.61 9.72 -11.11
CA GLN A 162 -6.45 9.84 -12.29
C GLN A 162 -7.89 10.21 -11.92
N ALA A 163 -8.62 10.84 -12.84
CA ALA A 163 -10.07 10.97 -12.70
C ALA A 163 -10.77 9.60 -12.71
N SER A 164 -11.98 9.53 -12.15
CA SER A 164 -12.77 8.29 -12.02
C SER A 164 -12.07 7.21 -11.16
N GLN A 165 -11.45 7.63 -10.06
CA GLN A 165 -10.73 6.74 -9.15
C GLN A 165 -11.61 5.60 -8.62
N VAL A 166 -12.88 5.88 -8.35
CA VAL A 166 -13.86 4.91 -7.85
C VAL A 166 -14.12 3.81 -8.88
N ASP A 167 -14.36 4.17 -10.14
CA ASP A 167 -14.60 3.19 -11.21
C ASP A 167 -13.37 2.33 -11.48
N ILE A 168 -12.17 2.93 -11.42
CA ILE A 168 -10.91 2.20 -11.56
C ILE A 168 -10.79 1.16 -10.45
N PHE A 169 -11.06 1.55 -9.20
CA PHE A 169 -10.98 0.65 -8.06
C PHE A 169 -11.97 -0.51 -8.16
N ILE A 170 -13.25 -0.21 -8.41
CA ILE A 170 -14.30 -1.23 -8.53
C ILE A 170 -13.98 -2.22 -9.65
N SER A 171 -13.59 -1.72 -10.82
CA SER A 171 -13.28 -2.57 -11.96
C SER A 171 -12.03 -3.42 -11.74
N ALA A 172 -11.01 -2.88 -11.05
CA ALA A 172 -9.82 -3.61 -10.68
C ALA A 172 -10.12 -4.71 -9.65
N CYS A 173 -10.94 -4.41 -8.62
CA CYS A 173 -11.39 -5.41 -7.64
C CYS A 173 -12.17 -6.54 -8.31
N LYS A 174 -13.13 -6.22 -9.16
CA LYS A 174 -13.90 -7.23 -9.91
C LYS A 174 -13.01 -8.14 -10.77
N ARG A 175 -11.92 -7.61 -11.34
CA ARG A 175 -11.02 -8.36 -12.21
C ARG A 175 -9.94 -9.13 -11.46
N PHE A 176 -9.34 -8.51 -10.44
CA PHE A 176 -8.08 -8.98 -9.84
C PHE A 176 -8.19 -9.42 -8.39
N LEU A 177 -9.23 -9.02 -7.63
CA LEU A 177 -9.35 -9.35 -6.22
C LEU A 177 -10.18 -10.62 -6.02
N ASN A 178 -9.70 -11.54 -5.19
CA ASN A 178 -10.44 -12.73 -4.78
C ASN A 178 -11.68 -12.34 -3.96
N LYS A 179 -12.69 -13.21 -3.92
CA LYS A 179 -13.78 -13.10 -2.96
C LYS A 179 -13.21 -13.21 -1.54
N GLY A 180 -13.68 -12.33 -0.65
CA GLY A 180 -13.15 -12.18 0.70
C GLY A 180 -11.81 -11.42 0.76
N GLY A 181 -11.20 -11.09 -0.37
CA GLY A 181 -9.95 -10.34 -0.41
C GLY A 181 -10.09 -8.87 0.00
N SER A 182 -9.02 -8.30 0.53
CA SER A 182 -8.95 -6.90 0.97
C SER A 182 -8.57 -5.98 -0.17
N GLY A 183 -9.45 -5.02 -0.48
CA GLY A 183 -9.18 -3.89 -1.37
C GLY A 183 -9.04 -2.60 -0.57
N LEU A 184 -7.92 -1.91 -0.74
CA LEU A 184 -7.68 -0.61 -0.13
C LEU A 184 -7.66 0.47 -1.21
N PHE A 185 -8.36 1.55 -0.95
CA PHE A 185 -8.53 2.63 -1.90
C PHE A 185 -8.27 3.98 -1.24
N SER A 186 -7.23 4.67 -1.66
CA SER A 186 -6.97 6.05 -1.25
C SER A 186 -7.63 7.01 -2.24
N LEU A 187 -8.67 7.69 -1.78
CA LEU A 187 -9.43 8.66 -2.57
C LEU A 187 -9.00 10.08 -2.21
N LYS A 188 -8.64 10.85 -3.23
CA LYS A 188 -8.43 12.28 -3.11
C LYS A 188 -9.71 13.03 -3.50
N ALA A 189 -10.27 13.83 -2.61
CA ALA A 189 -11.50 14.59 -2.87
C ALA A 189 -11.41 15.45 -4.14
N ALA A 190 -10.32 16.17 -4.34
CA ALA A 190 -10.14 17.07 -5.48
C ALA A 190 -10.02 16.37 -6.85
N SER A 191 -9.87 15.05 -6.91
CA SER A 191 -9.73 14.29 -8.17
C SER A 191 -11.07 13.85 -8.76
N GLU A 192 -12.14 13.93 -7.99
CA GLU A 192 -13.50 13.68 -8.46
C GLU A 192 -14.23 15.02 -8.62
N ARG A 193 -14.92 15.22 -9.76
CA ARG A 193 -15.75 16.40 -10.00
C ARG A 193 -17.10 16.16 -9.31
N TRP A 194 -17.29 16.78 -8.18
CA TRP A 194 -18.56 16.72 -7.44
C TRP A 194 -19.09 18.13 -7.19
N ASP A 195 -20.41 18.23 -7.07
CA ASP A 195 -21.13 19.46 -6.87
C ASP A 195 -20.87 20.09 -5.48
N GLU A 196 -21.46 21.23 -5.19
CA GLU A 196 -21.22 22.16 -4.08
C GLU A 196 -21.40 21.60 -2.64
N ASP A 197 -21.71 20.32 -2.47
CA ASP A 197 -22.08 19.68 -1.18
C ASP A 197 -20.91 19.43 -0.21
N GLY A 198 -19.66 19.70 -0.63
CA GLY A 198 -18.46 19.55 0.20
C GLY A 198 -17.89 18.10 0.24
N GLU A 199 -16.66 17.99 0.79
CA GLU A 199 -15.87 16.76 0.75
C GLU A 199 -16.51 15.57 1.49
N ARG A 200 -17.19 15.85 2.61
CA ARG A 200 -17.82 14.81 3.42
C ARG A 200 -18.96 14.12 2.66
N ALA A 201 -19.83 14.91 2.02
CA ALA A 201 -20.93 14.37 1.22
C ALA A 201 -20.41 13.54 0.04
N MET A 202 -19.27 13.93 -0.55
CA MET A 202 -18.61 13.16 -1.58
C MET A 202 -18.13 11.80 -1.05
N PHE A 203 -17.48 11.73 0.11
CA PHE A 203 -17.03 10.45 0.67
C PHE A 203 -18.21 9.53 1.02
N GLU A 204 -19.34 10.09 1.49
CA GLU A 204 -20.59 9.35 1.72
C GLU A 204 -21.16 8.78 0.41
N LYS A 205 -21.23 9.58 -0.67
CA LYS A 205 -21.65 9.11 -2.01
C LYS A 205 -20.73 8.00 -2.54
N VAL A 206 -19.42 8.12 -2.35
CA VAL A 206 -18.47 7.08 -2.76
C VAL A 206 -18.68 5.80 -1.96
N ALA A 207 -18.94 5.89 -0.66
CA ALA A 207 -19.28 4.73 0.16
C ALA A 207 -20.51 3.99 -0.38
N ASP A 208 -21.58 4.72 -0.75
CA ASP A 208 -22.78 4.13 -1.35
C ASP A 208 -22.48 3.43 -2.68
N ILE A 209 -21.64 4.05 -3.54
CA ILE A 209 -21.24 3.45 -4.82
C ILE A 209 -20.47 2.13 -4.58
N LEU A 210 -19.55 2.12 -3.63
CA LEU A 210 -18.78 0.92 -3.27
C LEU A 210 -19.67 -0.20 -2.77
N LEU A 211 -20.60 0.09 -1.85
CA LEU A 211 -21.59 -0.87 -1.33
C LEU A 211 -22.47 -1.44 -2.45
N ASN A 212 -22.99 -0.57 -3.33
CA ASN A 212 -23.84 -0.97 -4.45
C ASN A 212 -23.07 -1.78 -5.52
N SER A 213 -21.74 -1.71 -5.52
CA SER A 213 -20.89 -2.46 -6.47
C SER A 213 -20.55 -3.89 -6.04
N GLY A 214 -20.99 -4.31 -4.84
CA GLY A 214 -20.71 -5.61 -4.25
C GLY A 214 -19.43 -5.62 -3.41
N MET A 215 -19.07 -4.46 -2.82
CA MET A 215 -17.99 -4.36 -1.83
C MET A 215 -18.59 -4.19 -0.44
N GLU A 216 -18.03 -4.84 0.56
CA GLU A 216 -18.26 -4.52 1.97
C GLU A 216 -17.26 -3.45 2.39
N ILE A 217 -17.70 -2.36 3.04
CA ILE A 217 -16.81 -1.36 3.63
C ILE A 217 -16.49 -1.79 5.06
N VAL A 218 -15.26 -2.17 5.31
CA VAL A 218 -14.76 -2.57 6.64
C VAL A 218 -14.42 -1.34 7.48
N GLU A 219 -13.80 -0.33 6.85
CA GLU A 219 -13.42 0.91 7.54
C GLU A 219 -13.26 2.06 6.52
N GLN A 220 -13.57 3.27 6.97
CA GLN A 220 -13.23 4.52 6.30
C GLN A 220 -12.25 5.28 7.22
N ILE A 221 -11.06 5.56 6.74
CA ILE A 221 -9.99 6.18 7.52
C ILE A 221 -9.70 7.56 6.94
N ASP A 222 -10.07 8.61 7.68
CA ASP A 222 -9.70 9.98 7.34
C ASP A 222 -8.19 10.16 7.56
N LEU A 223 -7.47 10.54 6.50
CA LEU A 223 -6.02 10.72 6.55
C LEU A 223 -5.59 12.12 6.99
N ALA A 224 -6.51 12.97 7.45
CA ALA A 224 -6.23 14.32 7.93
C ALA A 224 -5.09 14.35 8.95
N GLY A 225 -4.21 15.34 8.82
CA GLY A 225 -2.97 15.47 9.61
C GLY A 225 -1.76 14.72 9.05
N TYR A 226 -1.94 13.89 8.00
CA TYR A 226 -0.88 13.34 7.15
C TYR A 226 -1.08 13.71 5.68
N GLU A 227 -2.29 13.54 5.18
CA GLU A 227 -2.71 13.87 3.82
C GLU A 227 -4.08 14.51 3.87
N ASP A 228 -4.14 15.83 3.71
CA ASP A 228 -5.40 16.56 3.76
C ASP A 228 -6.29 16.19 2.56
N ASN A 229 -7.59 16.18 2.79
CA ASN A 229 -8.60 15.87 1.77
C ASN A 229 -8.47 14.47 1.16
N HIS A 230 -7.97 13.51 1.95
CA HIS A 230 -7.88 12.10 1.55
C HIS A 230 -8.60 11.19 2.53
N MET A 231 -9.39 10.25 1.97
CA MET A 231 -10.03 9.15 2.69
C MET A 231 -9.45 7.83 2.19
N LEU A 232 -9.05 6.94 3.08
CA LEU A 232 -8.75 5.57 2.72
C LEU A 232 -9.95 4.68 3.05
N PHE A 233 -10.48 4.01 2.03
CA PHE A 233 -11.49 2.99 2.17
C PHE A 233 -10.82 1.61 2.26
N HIS A 234 -11.07 0.89 3.33
CA HIS A 234 -10.78 -0.53 3.42
C HIS A 234 -12.05 -1.30 3.09
N CYS A 235 -12.01 -2.04 1.99
CA CYS A 235 -13.15 -2.80 1.47
C CYS A 235 -12.82 -4.29 1.42
N ARG A 236 -13.87 -5.11 1.47
CA ARG A 236 -13.78 -6.55 1.18
C ARG A 236 -14.63 -6.88 -0.04
N ASN A 237 -14.08 -7.67 -0.97
CA ASN A 237 -14.80 -8.14 -2.16
C ASN A 237 -15.75 -9.28 -1.75
N ILE A 238 -17.07 -9.10 -1.89
CA ILE A 238 -18.08 -10.08 -1.48
C ILE A 238 -18.37 -11.08 -2.61
#